data_5a7de30f916a096d981d1c9815f4446b
#
_entry.id   5a7de30f916a096d981d1c9815f4446b
#
_cell.length_a   1.000
_cell.length_b   1.000
_cell.length_c   1.000
_cell.angle_alpha   90.00
_cell.angle_beta   90.00
_cell.angle_gamma   90.00
#
_symmetry.space_group_name_H-M   'P 1'
#
loop_
_entity.id
_entity.type
_entity.pdbx_description
1 polymer ?
#
loop_
_entity_poly.entity_id
_entity_poly.type
_entity_poly.pdbx_seq_one_letter_code
_entity_poly.pdbx_strand_id
1 'polypeptide(L)'
;MSLEPGEWLAVSCDDLREFYYTFKVPPAWARRNALRVRIPGDRFKAFSAWRPELEGVDVAPCLNALAMGDNMAVEIANAAHEGVLRSFGALRPHEQVVHRSLFRGDLMPRC
;
A
#
# COMPACT_ATOMS: atom_id res chain seq x y z
N MET A 1 7.37 -26.68 -9.38
CA MET A 1 6.14 -26.86 -10.17
C MET A 1 6.58 -27.23 -11.56
N SER A 2 6.18 -28.38 -12.06
CA SER A 2 6.41 -28.81 -13.45
C SER A 2 5.07 -28.85 -14.17
N LEU A 3 5.03 -28.32 -15.37
CA LEU A 3 3.85 -28.38 -16.24
C LEU A 3 3.91 -29.64 -17.07
N GLU A 4 2.77 -30.26 -17.32
CA GLU A 4 2.66 -31.40 -18.25
C GLU A 4 2.74 -30.90 -19.70
N PRO A 5 3.13 -31.81 -20.65
CA PRO A 5 3.17 -31.44 -22.06
C PRO A 5 1.79 -30.89 -22.53
N GLY A 6 1.77 -29.69 -23.08
CA GLY A 6 0.55 -29.02 -23.54
C GLY A 6 -0.12 -28.12 -22.49
N GLU A 7 0.35 -28.12 -21.24
CA GLU A 7 -0.06 -27.15 -20.22
C GLU A 7 0.75 -25.86 -20.33
N TRP A 8 0.11 -24.75 -20.02
CA TRP A 8 0.77 -23.45 -19.94
C TRP A 8 0.27 -22.66 -18.72
N LEU A 9 1.13 -21.83 -18.17
CA LEU A 9 0.81 -20.98 -17.03
C LEU A 9 0.39 -19.58 -17.52
N ALA A 10 -0.84 -19.20 -17.28
CA ALA A 10 -1.26 -17.84 -17.45
C ALA A 10 -0.92 -17.02 -16.19
N VAL A 11 -0.20 -15.93 -16.38
CA VAL A 11 0.16 -15.01 -15.30
C VAL A 11 -0.39 -13.62 -15.64
N SER A 12 -1.09 -13.01 -14.70
CA SER A 12 -1.48 -11.61 -14.76
C SER A 12 -0.80 -10.86 -13.62
N CYS A 13 -0.48 -9.59 -13.86
CA CYS A 13 0.05 -8.69 -12.85
C CYS A 13 -0.67 -7.35 -12.97
N ASP A 14 -1.22 -6.88 -11.86
CA ASP A 14 -1.88 -5.59 -11.77
C ASP A 14 -1.06 -4.69 -10.84
N ASP A 15 -0.82 -3.45 -11.27
CA ASP A 15 -0.19 -2.42 -10.44
C ASP A 15 -1.25 -1.46 -9.89
N LEU A 16 -1.28 -1.30 -8.58
CA LEU A 16 -2.20 -0.40 -7.91
C LEU A 16 -1.59 1.00 -7.81
N ARG A 17 -2.07 1.89 -8.66
CA ARG A 17 -1.59 3.27 -8.71
C ARG A 17 -1.69 3.94 -7.34
N GLU A 18 -0.57 4.53 -6.90
CA GLU A 18 -0.48 5.32 -5.66
C GLU A 18 -0.99 4.58 -4.41
N PHE A 19 -0.94 3.25 -4.41
CA PHE A 19 -1.58 2.41 -3.41
C PHE A 19 -1.17 2.78 -1.97
N TYR A 20 0.11 3.00 -1.70
CA TYR A 20 0.59 3.40 -0.36
C TYR A 20 -0.02 4.71 0.12
N TYR A 21 -0.24 5.67 -0.76
CA TYR A 21 -0.79 6.98 -0.41
C TYR A 21 -2.29 6.97 -0.12
N THR A 22 -2.98 5.87 -0.39
CA THR A 22 -4.39 5.69 -0.01
C THR A 22 -4.56 5.41 1.49
N PHE A 23 -3.50 4.92 2.16
CA PHE A 23 -3.54 4.61 3.58
C PHE A 23 -3.20 5.84 4.41
N LYS A 24 -4.16 6.34 5.16
CA LYS A 24 -3.91 7.39 6.16
C LYS A 24 -3.22 6.80 7.39
N VAL A 25 -2.20 7.48 7.86
CA VAL A 25 -1.48 7.08 9.08
C VAL A 25 -1.93 7.91 10.28
N PRO A 26 -1.81 7.37 11.51
CA PRO A 26 -2.08 8.13 12.73
C PRO A 26 -1.21 9.38 12.83
N PRO A 27 -1.68 10.47 13.47
CA PRO A 27 -0.92 11.72 13.60
C PRO A 27 0.47 11.56 14.22
N ALA A 28 0.62 10.64 15.17
CA ALA A 28 1.92 10.33 15.78
C ALA A 28 2.91 9.74 14.77
N TRP A 29 2.41 8.94 13.84
CA TRP A 29 3.22 8.37 12.75
C TRP A 29 3.57 9.43 11.70
N ALA A 30 2.59 10.22 11.27
CA ALA A 30 2.82 11.32 10.33
C ALA A 30 3.91 12.30 10.82
N ARG A 31 3.97 12.58 12.13
CA ARG A 31 5.02 13.44 12.72
C ARG A 31 6.43 12.89 12.55
N ARG A 32 6.61 11.56 12.53
CA ARG A 32 7.93 10.94 12.29
C ARG A 32 8.39 11.12 10.85
N ASN A 33 7.45 11.26 9.93
CA ASN A 33 7.68 11.49 8.51
C ASN A 33 7.73 12.99 8.15
N ALA A 34 7.88 13.87 9.16
CA ALA A 34 8.00 15.29 8.92
C ALA A 34 9.35 15.64 8.29
N LEU A 35 9.33 16.55 7.33
CA LEU A 35 10.54 17.10 6.75
C LEU A 35 11.32 17.88 7.83
N ARG A 36 12.64 17.74 7.84
CA ARG A 36 13.52 18.47 8.75
C ARG A 36 13.75 19.94 8.32
N VAL A 37 12.80 20.50 7.59
CA VAL A 37 12.84 21.87 7.12
C VAL A 37 11.59 22.59 7.55
N ARG A 38 11.72 23.85 7.96
CA ARG A 38 10.60 24.72 8.22
C ARG A 38 10.36 25.63 7.02
N ILE A 39 9.11 25.74 6.61
CA ILE A 39 8.68 26.49 5.43
C ILE A 39 7.54 27.41 5.88
N PRO A 40 7.52 28.70 5.48
CA PRO A 40 6.39 29.58 5.78
C PRO A 40 5.07 28.97 5.32
N GLY A 41 4.10 28.89 6.22
CA GLY A 41 2.80 28.28 5.97
C GLY A 41 2.05 28.93 4.81
N ASP A 42 2.32 30.20 4.55
CA ASP A 42 1.76 30.95 3.41
C ASP A 42 2.04 30.31 2.05
N ARG A 43 3.16 29.59 1.93
CA ARG A 43 3.51 28.86 0.68
C ARG A 43 2.56 27.70 0.37
N PHE A 44 1.75 27.31 1.35
CA PHE A 44 0.83 26.18 1.20
C PHE A 44 -0.62 26.64 0.93
N LYS A 45 -0.88 27.93 0.74
CA LYS A 45 -2.24 28.50 0.49
C LYS A 45 -2.99 27.84 -0.67
N ALA A 46 -2.27 27.34 -1.68
CA ALA A 46 -2.87 26.64 -2.83
C ALA A 46 -3.26 25.18 -2.56
N PHE A 47 -2.88 24.62 -1.41
CA PHE A 47 -3.14 23.22 -1.09
C PHE A 47 -4.38 23.06 -0.22
N SER A 48 -5.15 22.01 -0.44
CA SER A 48 -6.37 21.70 0.32
C SER A 48 -6.13 21.48 1.83
N ALA A 49 -4.91 21.14 2.21
CA ALA A 49 -4.51 20.97 3.60
C ALA A 49 -4.21 22.28 4.33
N TRP A 50 -4.12 23.40 3.61
CA TRP A 50 -3.87 24.70 4.23
C TRP A 50 -5.02 25.12 5.14
N ARG A 51 -4.68 25.82 6.21
CA ARG A 51 -5.64 26.41 7.17
C ARG A 51 -5.19 27.82 7.53
N PRO A 52 -6.10 28.74 7.86
CA PRO A 52 -5.77 30.13 8.22
C PRO A 52 -4.76 30.24 9.38
N GLU A 53 -4.80 29.28 10.31
CA GLU A 53 -3.89 29.24 11.46
C GLU A 53 -2.41 29.01 11.06
N LEU A 54 -2.16 28.67 9.82
CA LEU A 54 -0.81 28.48 9.27
C LEU A 54 -0.23 29.77 8.69
N GLU A 55 -1.05 30.83 8.58
CA GLU A 55 -0.60 32.12 8.05
C GLU A 55 0.44 32.75 8.98
N GLY A 56 1.58 33.14 8.41
CA GLY A 56 2.68 33.74 9.17
C GLY A 56 3.43 32.78 10.11
N VAL A 57 3.12 31.48 10.07
CA VAL A 57 3.76 30.46 10.92
C VAL A 57 4.65 29.56 10.08
N ASP A 58 5.87 29.30 10.58
CA ASP A 58 6.76 28.30 9.98
C ASP A 58 6.32 26.88 10.34
N VAL A 59 6.04 26.08 9.33
CA VAL A 59 5.57 24.70 9.47
C VAL A 59 6.57 23.69 8.93
N ALA A 60 6.57 22.49 9.51
CA ALA A 60 7.27 21.33 8.98
C ALA A 60 6.24 20.41 8.31
N PRO A 61 6.21 20.35 6.98
CA PRO A 61 5.30 19.45 6.28
C PRO A 61 5.57 17.99 6.65
N CYS A 62 4.53 17.21 6.79
CA CYS A 62 4.63 15.78 7.05
C CYS A 62 3.73 14.99 6.11
N LEU A 63 4.13 13.76 5.79
CA LEU A 63 3.33 12.86 4.98
C LEU A 63 2.23 12.23 5.86
N ASN A 64 0.98 12.49 5.52
CA ASN A 64 -0.20 11.93 6.20
C ASN A 64 -0.68 10.63 5.54
N ALA A 65 0.23 9.90 4.95
CA ALA A 65 -0.03 8.64 4.29
C ALA A 65 1.10 7.65 4.59
N LEU A 66 0.88 6.39 4.28
CA LEU A 66 1.91 5.36 4.41
C LEU A 66 3.07 5.68 3.48
N ALA A 67 4.25 5.89 4.04
CA ALA A 67 5.43 6.22 3.24
C ALA A 67 6.01 4.97 2.58
N MET A 68 6.24 5.04 1.27
CA MET A 68 7.01 4.02 0.58
C MET A 68 8.42 3.96 1.18
N GLY A 69 8.84 2.76 1.62
CA GLY A 69 10.12 2.56 2.31
C GLY A 69 10.05 2.61 3.84
N ASP A 70 8.90 2.87 4.44
CA ASP A 70 8.71 2.64 5.88
C ASP A 70 8.77 1.13 6.16
N ASN A 71 9.39 0.75 7.28
CA ASN A 71 9.67 -0.65 7.62
C ASN A 71 8.46 -1.58 7.58
N MET A 72 7.28 -1.07 7.92
CA MET A 72 6.04 -1.85 7.94
C MET A 72 5.12 -1.55 6.75
N ALA A 73 5.55 -0.73 5.82
CA ALA A 73 4.67 -0.28 4.73
C ALA A 73 4.21 -1.42 3.84
N VAL A 74 5.12 -2.33 3.50
CA VAL A 74 4.83 -3.48 2.62
C VAL A 74 3.86 -4.44 3.29
N GLU A 75 4.10 -4.78 4.56
CA GLU A 75 3.24 -5.68 5.32
C GLU A 75 1.84 -5.12 5.50
N ILE A 76 1.72 -3.84 5.83
CA ILE A 76 0.42 -3.17 5.98
C ILE A 76 -0.33 -3.14 4.65
N ALA A 77 0.35 -2.75 3.57
CA ALA A 77 -0.24 -2.68 2.25
C ALA A 77 -0.70 -4.06 1.76
N ASN A 78 0.14 -5.09 1.91
CA ASN A 78 -0.19 -6.46 1.53
C ASN A 78 -1.36 -7.00 2.36
N ALA A 79 -1.34 -6.83 3.68
CA ALA A 79 -2.42 -7.29 4.55
C ALA A 79 -3.76 -6.63 4.20
N ALA A 80 -3.75 -5.33 3.91
CA ALA A 80 -4.95 -4.61 3.48
C ALA A 80 -5.43 -5.10 2.11
N HIS A 81 -4.54 -5.29 1.14
CA HIS A 81 -4.87 -5.79 -0.18
C HIS A 81 -5.46 -7.22 -0.11
N GLU A 82 -4.79 -8.13 0.60
CA GLU A 82 -5.32 -9.47 0.84
C GLU A 82 -6.69 -9.43 1.52
N GLY A 83 -6.87 -8.56 2.51
CA GLY A 83 -8.15 -8.38 3.18
C GLY A 83 -9.27 -7.97 2.23
N VAL A 84 -8.99 -7.05 1.31
CA VAL A 84 -9.94 -6.65 0.25
C VAL A 84 -10.25 -7.83 -0.66
N LEU A 85 -9.23 -8.49 -1.20
CA LEU A 85 -9.43 -9.62 -2.11
C LEU A 85 -10.25 -10.75 -1.48
N ARG A 86 -9.97 -11.08 -0.21
CA ARG A 86 -10.74 -12.09 0.54
C ARG A 86 -12.18 -11.66 0.77
N SER A 87 -12.41 -10.41 1.11
CA SER A 87 -13.76 -9.87 1.38
C SER A 87 -14.67 -9.92 0.15
N PHE A 88 -14.09 -9.81 -1.04
CA PHE A 88 -14.81 -9.88 -2.30
C PHE A 88 -14.73 -11.27 -2.97
N GLY A 89 -14.18 -12.28 -2.29
CA GLY A 89 -14.06 -13.64 -2.81
C GLY A 89 -13.07 -13.81 -3.97
N ALA A 90 -12.22 -12.81 -4.20
CA ALA A 90 -11.20 -12.83 -5.27
C ALA A 90 -9.93 -13.56 -4.87
N LEU A 91 -9.75 -13.91 -3.60
CA LEU A 91 -8.63 -14.70 -3.09
C LEU A 91 -9.15 -15.72 -2.08
N ARG A 92 -9.04 -16.99 -2.43
CA ARG A 92 -9.36 -18.10 -1.53
C ARG A 92 -8.10 -18.58 -0.81
N PRO A 93 -8.22 -19.16 0.42
CA PRO A 93 -7.05 -19.59 1.18
C PRO A 93 -6.11 -20.57 0.45
N HIS A 94 -6.65 -21.43 -0.42
CA HIS A 94 -5.86 -22.43 -1.17
C HIS A 94 -5.23 -21.87 -2.45
N GLU A 95 -5.59 -20.66 -2.87
CA GLU A 95 -5.04 -19.97 -4.04
C GLU A 95 -3.81 -19.14 -3.68
N GLN A 96 -3.58 -18.92 -2.41
CA GLN A 96 -2.47 -18.11 -1.93
C GLN A 96 -1.16 -18.91 -1.94
N VAL A 97 -0.14 -18.35 -2.59
CA VAL A 97 1.22 -18.88 -2.53
C VAL A 97 1.89 -18.36 -1.25
N VAL A 98 2.16 -19.25 -0.31
CA VAL A 98 2.77 -18.91 0.97
C VAL A 98 4.19 -19.49 1.05
N HIS A 99 5.15 -18.69 1.52
CA HIS A 99 6.53 -19.12 1.69
C HIS A 99 6.62 -20.40 2.53
N ARG A 100 7.37 -21.40 2.06
CA ARG A 100 7.55 -22.72 2.69
C ARG A 100 6.29 -23.57 2.86
N SER A 101 5.16 -23.14 2.31
CA SER A 101 3.96 -23.98 2.24
C SER A 101 3.89 -24.71 0.91
N LEU A 102 3.33 -25.94 0.94
CA LEU A 102 3.15 -26.72 -0.27
C LEU A 102 2.11 -26.01 -1.16
N PHE A 103 2.49 -25.72 -2.38
CA PHE A 103 1.56 -25.14 -3.34
C PHE A 103 0.64 -26.23 -3.89
N ARG A 104 -0.66 -26.01 -3.77
CA ARG A 104 -1.70 -26.95 -4.18
C ARG A 104 -2.16 -26.64 -5.61
N GLY A 105 -1.26 -26.85 -6.57
CA GLY A 105 -1.55 -26.65 -8.00
C GLY A 105 -2.71 -27.51 -8.52
N ASP A 106 -3.04 -28.60 -7.81
CA ASP A 106 -4.19 -29.46 -8.08
C ASP A 106 -5.55 -28.77 -7.85
N LEU A 107 -5.57 -27.69 -7.07
CA LEU A 107 -6.78 -26.91 -6.78
C LEU A 107 -6.94 -25.70 -7.70
N MET A 108 -5.97 -25.42 -8.57
CA MET A 108 -6.10 -24.33 -9.54
C MET A 108 -7.09 -24.69 -10.65
N PRO A 109 -7.90 -23.73 -11.12
CA PRO A 109 -8.75 -23.95 -12.27
C PRO A 109 -7.88 -24.30 -13.48
N ARG A 110 -8.20 -25.39 -14.13
CA ARG A 110 -7.60 -25.79 -15.42
C ARG A 110 -8.42 -25.16 -16.53
N CYS A 111 -7.76 -24.43 -17.39
CA CYS A 111 -8.37 -23.92 -18.63
C CYS A 111 -8.34 -24.98 -19.71
#